data_b51f5592c720162ba8a8907dcd6317f7
#
_entry.id   b51f5592c720162ba8a8907dcd6317f7
#
_cell.length_a   1.000
_cell.length_b   1.000
_cell.length_c   1.000
_cell.angle_alpha   90.00
_cell.angle_beta   90.00
_cell.angle_gamma   90.00
#
_symmetry.space_group_name_H-M   'P 1'
#
loop_
_entity.id
_entity.type
_entity.pdbx_description
1 polymer ?
#
loop_
_entity_poly.entity_id
_entity_poly.type
_entity_poly.pdbx_seq_one_letter_code
_entity_poly.pdbx_strand_id
1 'polypeptide(L)'
;MQASIAAALLASGGLACSAADSNGRFTRVAVTPIYTIQGTGSMSPLAGRIVTTSGVVTKVNDNGYFLQDIAGDGNPATSDGIFVFTGAAPRVAAGQRLQVTARVTEFNTGAASNAQTAAHPVTELTGVSAQRLLGSGFGIAPTPIALPQTTSGELERYEGMLVRIAAPLTVSQNHFQGRFGQVTLSAGGRLEAPTNRHRPGTSAARALAELNGRSSIVLDDGSSLQHPHPIPYIGLANTLRSGDTVRGLVGVIDYGLATDSSAGPAAYRLHPTVAPIVTRDNPRRAAPAVGGNVKLASFNLQNYFTTLDDGARGCFPSNTRSDCRGADSGAEFKRQRTKIIEAIAAIDADAVGLMEMENNGSTALDDLVEGLNARLGAGTYAAVPVRASATGTDAIKVAMIHKPARLARLGAARSDANPVHQRPPLAQTFAAANGEVFTLVVNHFKSKRCNGATGADLDQGDGQGCFNATRVRQAKALHAFIASLQASSGDPDVIAIGDLNSYAKEDPVVALTEAGCVDQAARFASFGYSHVFDGAAGRLDHALATPSLSAQVSGATEWHINADEPSVIDYNLEFKPQDLYTPSPYRSSDHDPLVIGLTLRAEQPALIRRRRTRTTSPRRLPPCRPSVVRS
;
A
#
# COMPACT_ATOMS: atom_id res chain seq x y z
N MET A 1 -43.27 43.85 35.73
CA MET A 1 -44.22 43.68 34.63
C MET A 1 -43.84 42.39 33.95
N GLN A 2 -44.56 41.31 34.24
CA GLN A 2 -44.46 40.00 33.68
C GLN A 2 -45.12 39.98 32.30
N ALA A 3 -44.46 39.50 31.28
CA ALA A 3 -45.08 39.15 30.02
C ALA A 3 -44.85 37.62 29.78
N SER A 4 -45.94 36.89 29.94
CA SER A 4 -46.03 35.46 29.63
C SER A 4 -46.01 35.26 28.12
N ILE A 5 -45.10 34.44 27.62
CA ILE A 5 -45.12 33.94 26.25
C ILE A 5 -45.70 32.51 26.28
N ALA A 6 -46.88 32.38 25.72
CA ALA A 6 -47.54 31.11 25.52
C ALA A 6 -46.84 30.33 24.39
N ALA A 7 -46.35 29.13 24.69
CA ALA A 7 -45.85 28.20 23.69
C ALA A 7 -47.02 27.52 22.97
N ALA A 8 -47.21 27.79 21.70
CA ALA A 8 -48.15 27.06 20.86
C ALA A 8 -47.50 25.75 20.42
N LEU A 9 -47.99 24.61 20.90
CA LEU A 9 -47.72 23.28 20.34
C LEU A 9 -48.32 23.19 18.93
N LEU A 10 -47.50 23.27 17.91
CA LEU A 10 -47.88 22.85 16.56
C LEU A 10 -47.79 21.33 16.47
N ALA A 11 -48.92 20.68 16.56
CA ALA A 11 -49.05 19.27 16.20
C ALA A 11 -48.74 19.10 14.70
N SER A 12 -47.64 18.40 14.36
CA SER A 12 -47.29 18.07 13.00
C SER A 12 -48.25 17.01 12.45
N GLY A 13 -49.36 17.50 11.89
CA GLY A 13 -50.27 16.65 11.10
C GLY A 13 -49.63 16.23 9.78
N GLY A 14 -49.17 14.99 9.67
CA GLY A 14 -48.68 14.42 8.41
C GLY A 14 -49.80 14.46 7.35
N LEU A 15 -49.61 15.22 6.29
CA LEU A 15 -50.48 15.20 5.11
C LEU A 15 -50.36 13.84 4.41
N ALA A 16 -51.28 12.97 4.65
CA ALA A 16 -51.44 11.71 3.93
C ALA A 16 -52.22 11.95 2.63
N CYS A 17 -51.64 11.57 1.50
CA CYS A 17 -52.35 11.54 0.21
C CYS A 17 -53.20 10.29 0.09
N SER A 18 -54.43 10.46 -0.39
CA SER A 18 -55.44 9.42 -0.56
C SER A 18 -55.55 9.01 -2.04
N ALA A 19 -55.50 7.71 -2.35
CA ALA A 19 -56.01 7.17 -3.59
C ALA A 19 -57.45 6.72 -3.35
N ALA A 20 -58.38 7.04 -4.24
CA ALA A 20 -59.79 6.58 -4.16
C ALA A 20 -59.91 5.18 -4.73
N ASP A 21 -60.58 4.28 -4.03
CA ASP A 21 -61.01 2.99 -4.55
C ASP A 21 -62.24 3.17 -5.47
N SER A 22 -62.69 2.08 -6.13
CA SER A 22 -63.84 2.08 -7.00
C SER A 22 -65.19 2.46 -6.31
N ASN A 23 -65.17 2.65 -5.00
CA ASN A 23 -66.30 3.06 -4.16
C ASN A 23 -66.13 4.46 -3.60
N GLY A 24 -65.13 5.29 -4.05
CA GLY A 24 -64.92 6.64 -3.61
C GLY A 24 -64.37 6.77 -2.18
N ARG A 25 -63.87 5.67 -1.57
CA ARG A 25 -63.17 5.71 -0.29
C ARG A 25 -61.70 6.02 -0.50
N PHE A 26 -61.26 7.09 0.07
CA PHE A 26 -59.83 7.45 0.14
C PHE A 26 -59.13 6.56 1.16
N THR A 27 -58.48 5.53 0.71
CA THR A 27 -57.56 4.77 1.57
C THR A 27 -56.28 5.58 1.77
N ARG A 28 -55.99 5.94 3.01
CA ARG A 28 -54.66 6.50 3.38
C ARG A 28 -53.61 5.43 3.12
N VAL A 29 -52.76 5.64 2.14
CA VAL A 29 -51.57 4.82 1.99
C VAL A 29 -50.70 5.06 3.23
N ALA A 30 -50.52 4.01 4.03
CA ALA A 30 -49.65 4.10 5.19
C ALA A 30 -48.19 4.32 4.72
N VAL A 31 -47.61 5.42 5.19
CA VAL A 31 -46.19 5.75 4.89
C VAL A 31 -45.34 5.13 6.00
N THR A 32 -44.42 4.24 5.63
CA THR A 32 -43.46 3.64 6.54
C THR A 32 -42.22 4.57 6.60
N PRO A 33 -41.85 5.08 7.75
CA PRO A 33 -40.63 5.91 7.89
C PRO A 33 -39.38 5.13 7.49
N ILE A 34 -38.36 5.84 6.96
CA ILE A 34 -37.10 5.22 6.52
C ILE A 34 -36.39 4.53 7.68
N TYR A 35 -36.32 5.15 8.85
CA TYR A 35 -35.69 4.54 10.04
C TYR A 35 -36.39 3.23 10.48
N THR A 36 -37.69 3.07 10.22
CA THR A 36 -38.39 1.80 10.48
C THR A 36 -38.03 0.73 9.45
N ILE A 37 -37.72 1.14 8.20
CA ILE A 37 -37.26 0.23 7.15
C ILE A 37 -35.83 -0.20 7.48
N GLN A 38 -34.95 0.70 7.82
CA GLN A 38 -33.54 0.42 8.16
C GLN A 38 -33.42 -0.45 9.44
N GLY A 39 -34.14 -0.07 10.51
CA GLY A 39 -33.98 -0.74 11.82
C GLY A 39 -32.68 -0.33 12.51
N THR A 40 -32.22 -1.16 13.47
CA THR A 40 -31.04 -0.90 14.30
C THR A 40 -29.87 -1.86 14.01
N GLY A 41 -30.00 -2.71 13.02
CA GLY A 41 -28.97 -3.70 12.63
C GLY A 41 -28.54 -3.53 11.18
N SER A 42 -27.63 -4.40 10.75
CA SER A 42 -27.14 -4.43 9.36
C SER A 42 -28.14 -5.04 8.36
N MET A 43 -29.32 -5.39 8.80
CA MET A 43 -30.39 -5.91 7.95
C MET A 43 -31.72 -5.31 8.35
N SER A 44 -32.53 -4.97 7.36
CA SER A 44 -33.86 -4.42 7.56
C SER A 44 -34.83 -5.44 8.20
N PRO A 45 -35.57 -5.05 9.23
CA PRO A 45 -36.67 -5.90 9.76
C PRO A 45 -37.81 -6.08 8.75
N LEU A 46 -37.82 -5.30 7.66
CA LEU A 46 -38.85 -5.34 6.60
C LEU A 46 -38.34 -5.93 5.28
N ALA A 47 -37.17 -6.60 5.28
CA ALA A 47 -36.61 -7.24 4.09
C ALA A 47 -37.65 -8.11 3.36
N GLY A 48 -37.71 -7.97 2.02
CA GLY A 48 -38.69 -8.65 1.16
C GLY A 48 -40.11 -8.04 1.13
N ARG A 49 -40.43 -7.07 2.00
CA ARG A 49 -41.74 -6.41 2.05
C ARG A 49 -41.84 -5.31 1.00
N ILE A 50 -43.04 -5.05 0.51
CA ILE A 50 -43.33 -3.82 -0.26
C ILE A 50 -43.80 -2.77 0.72
N VAL A 51 -43.15 -1.60 0.68
CA VAL A 51 -43.43 -0.45 1.54
C VAL A 51 -43.69 0.79 0.72
N THR A 52 -44.43 1.74 1.29
CA THR A 52 -44.48 3.11 0.78
C THR A 52 -43.76 4.01 1.78
N THR A 53 -42.74 4.72 1.34
CA THR A 53 -41.98 5.66 2.17
C THR A 53 -41.89 7.03 1.52
N SER A 54 -41.40 8.02 2.25
CA SER A 54 -41.13 9.36 1.70
C SER A 54 -39.87 9.96 2.29
N GLY A 55 -39.13 10.68 1.46
CA GLY A 55 -37.91 11.38 1.86
C GLY A 55 -37.51 12.45 0.86
N VAL A 56 -36.45 13.17 1.17
CA VAL A 56 -35.81 14.14 0.27
C VAL A 56 -34.64 13.46 -0.43
N VAL A 57 -34.52 13.65 -1.73
CA VAL A 57 -33.37 13.19 -2.54
C VAL A 57 -32.14 13.99 -2.09
N THR A 58 -31.15 13.31 -1.53
CA THR A 58 -29.89 13.89 -1.08
C THR A 58 -28.78 13.77 -2.12
N LYS A 59 -28.75 12.66 -2.90
CA LYS A 59 -27.80 12.44 -3.99
C LYS A 59 -28.45 11.58 -5.09
N VAL A 60 -28.04 11.84 -6.31
CA VAL A 60 -28.41 11.05 -7.50
C VAL A 60 -27.16 10.40 -8.06
N ASN A 61 -27.20 9.08 -8.25
CA ASN A 61 -26.21 8.28 -8.93
C ASN A 61 -26.71 7.85 -10.34
N ASP A 62 -25.88 7.19 -11.10
CA ASP A 62 -26.21 6.71 -12.47
C ASP A 62 -27.21 5.54 -12.48
N ASN A 63 -27.38 4.81 -11.38
CA ASN A 63 -28.24 3.64 -11.25
C ASN A 63 -29.33 3.77 -10.17
N GLY A 64 -29.44 4.94 -9.51
CA GLY A 64 -30.38 5.16 -8.41
C GLY A 64 -30.18 6.51 -7.71
N TYR A 65 -30.82 6.67 -6.56
CA TYR A 65 -30.72 7.87 -5.77
C TYR A 65 -30.92 7.60 -4.28
N PHE A 66 -30.38 8.45 -3.43
CA PHE A 66 -30.57 8.37 -1.99
C PHE A 66 -31.73 9.25 -1.55
N LEU A 67 -32.59 8.69 -0.70
CA LEU A 67 -33.65 9.38 0.02
C LEU A 67 -33.33 9.48 1.49
N GLN A 68 -33.61 10.64 2.11
CA GLN A 68 -33.49 10.80 3.56
C GLN A 68 -34.75 11.41 4.14
N ASP A 69 -35.20 10.91 5.29
CA ASP A 69 -36.30 11.49 6.05
C ASP A 69 -35.92 12.91 6.53
N ILE A 70 -36.88 13.84 6.48
CA ILE A 70 -36.63 15.24 6.83
C ILE A 70 -36.42 15.41 8.34
N ALA A 71 -37.21 14.69 9.13
CA ALA A 71 -37.24 14.88 10.59
C ALA A 71 -36.44 13.76 11.32
N GLY A 72 -36.42 12.55 10.74
CA GLY A 72 -35.94 11.37 11.45
C GLY A 72 -36.76 11.04 12.70
N ASP A 73 -36.29 10.04 13.46
CA ASP A 73 -36.91 9.69 14.76
C ASP A 73 -36.10 10.21 15.97
N GLY A 74 -34.95 10.82 15.71
CA GLY A 74 -33.99 11.26 16.73
C GLY A 74 -33.28 10.12 17.45
N ASN A 75 -33.43 8.87 16.98
CA ASN A 75 -32.73 7.73 17.52
C ASN A 75 -31.36 7.56 16.81
N PRO A 76 -30.24 7.71 17.52
CA PRO A 76 -28.92 7.60 16.89
C PRO A 76 -28.55 6.17 16.47
N ALA A 77 -29.38 5.16 16.73
CA ALA A 77 -29.13 3.78 16.37
C ALA A 77 -29.78 3.36 15.04
N THR A 78 -30.63 4.22 14.45
CA THR A 78 -31.32 3.96 13.19
C THR A 78 -30.87 4.92 12.11
N SER A 79 -30.78 4.45 10.84
CA SER A 79 -30.56 5.36 9.72
C SER A 79 -31.86 6.00 9.25
N ASP A 80 -31.80 7.31 8.96
CA ASP A 80 -32.88 8.06 8.32
C ASP A 80 -32.75 8.10 6.79
N GLY A 81 -31.72 7.44 6.20
CA GLY A 81 -31.41 7.40 4.78
C GLY A 81 -31.65 6.02 4.16
N ILE A 82 -31.91 5.96 2.86
CA ILE A 82 -32.04 4.71 2.10
C ILE A 82 -31.71 4.93 0.63
N PHE A 83 -31.10 3.93 -0.02
CA PHE A 83 -30.89 3.92 -1.46
C PHE A 83 -32.12 3.42 -2.21
N VAL A 84 -32.46 4.06 -3.33
CA VAL A 84 -33.51 3.61 -4.27
C VAL A 84 -32.86 3.22 -5.57
N PHE A 85 -32.76 1.92 -5.81
CA PHE A 85 -32.19 1.36 -7.03
C PHE A 85 -33.18 1.41 -8.18
N THR A 86 -32.79 2.00 -9.30
CA THR A 86 -33.61 2.14 -10.51
C THR A 86 -33.06 1.38 -11.72
N GLY A 87 -31.84 0.85 -11.63
CA GLY A 87 -31.16 0.12 -12.69
C GLY A 87 -30.67 0.98 -13.86
N ALA A 88 -31.04 2.27 -13.88
CA ALA A 88 -30.62 3.26 -14.87
C ALA A 88 -30.71 4.66 -14.25
N ALA A 89 -30.13 5.64 -14.90
CA ALA A 89 -30.13 7.02 -14.43
C ALA A 89 -31.56 7.54 -14.16
N PRO A 90 -31.90 7.87 -12.90
CA PRO A 90 -33.25 8.27 -12.53
C PRO A 90 -33.52 9.72 -12.96
N ARG A 91 -34.81 10.02 -13.19
CA ARG A 91 -35.28 11.38 -13.54
C ARG A 91 -35.71 12.15 -12.27
N VAL A 92 -34.78 12.28 -11.34
CA VAL A 92 -34.99 13.03 -10.10
C VAL A 92 -33.84 13.99 -9.85
N ALA A 93 -34.02 14.95 -8.95
CA ALA A 93 -32.97 15.89 -8.58
C ALA A 93 -32.86 16.01 -7.05
N ALA A 94 -31.66 16.30 -6.56
CA ALA A 94 -31.44 16.61 -5.16
C ALA A 94 -32.34 17.77 -4.70
N GLY A 95 -32.88 17.68 -3.48
CA GLY A 95 -33.85 18.62 -2.95
C GLY A 95 -35.30 18.37 -3.33
N GLN A 96 -35.60 17.36 -4.16
CA GLN A 96 -36.97 16.89 -4.38
C GLN A 96 -37.42 16.01 -3.22
N ARG A 97 -38.64 16.24 -2.72
CA ARG A 97 -39.30 15.32 -1.79
C ARG A 97 -40.17 14.37 -2.57
N LEU A 98 -39.90 13.08 -2.40
CA LEU A 98 -40.60 12.01 -3.10
C LEU A 98 -41.36 11.11 -2.13
N GLN A 99 -42.45 10.51 -2.62
CA GLN A 99 -43.07 9.33 -2.05
C GLN A 99 -42.82 8.16 -3.01
N VAL A 100 -42.30 7.05 -2.49
CA VAL A 100 -41.91 5.87 -3.28
C VAL A 100 -42.53 4.63 -2.72
N THR A 101 -43.11 3.77 -3.59
CA THR A 101 -43.55 2.43 -3.26
C THR A 101 -42.66 1.42 -3.94
N ALA A 102 -41.95 0.61 -3.16
CA ALA A 102 -40.95 -0.32 -3.66
C ALA A 102 -40.75 -1.51 -2.70
N ARG A 103 -39.98 -2.50 -3.12
CA ARG A 103 -39.60 -3.65 -2.29
C ARG A 103 -38.34 -3.31 -1.50
N VAL A 104 -38.33 -3.66 -0.23
CA VAL A 104 -37.11 -3.62 0.60
C VAL A 104 -36.23 -4.82 0.25
N THR A 105 -35.01 -4.59 -0.12
CA THR A 105 -34.03 -5.61 -0.56
C THR A 105 -32.73 -5.44 0.18
N GLU A 106 -32.14 -6.54 0.63
CA GLU A 106 -30.78 -6.58 1.15
C GLU A 106 -29.83 -6.93 0.00
N PHE A 107 -29.03 -5.99 -0.43
CA PHE A 107 -28.12 -6.14 -1.55
C PHE A 107 -26.70 -6.47 -1.09
N ASN A 108 -26.22 -7.69 -1.36
CA ASN A 108 -24.83 -8.04 -1.14
C ASN A 108 -23.96 -7.48 -2.27
N THR A 109 -23.09 -6.52 -1.95
CA THR A 109 -22.22 -5.82 -2.93
C THR A 109 -21.06 -6.68 -3.43
N GLY A 110 -20.74 -7.80 -2.77
CA GLY A 110 -19.67 -8.72 -3.15
C GLY A 110 -20.17 -10.05 -3.70
N ALA A 111 -19.25 -11.02 -3.81
CA ALA A 111 -19.60 -12.40 -4.13
C ALA A 111 -20.45 -13.01 -3.01
N ALA A 112 -21.31 -13.98 -3.36
CA ALA A 112 -22.13 -14.70 -2.36
C ALA A 112 -21.30 -15.38 -1.26
N SER A 113 -20.04 -15.72 -1.55
CA SER A 113 -19.09 -16.30 -0.61
C SER A 113 -18.31 -15.26 0.22
N ASN A 114 -18.49 -13.97 -0.04
CA ASN A 114 -17.83 -12.91 0.71
C ASN A 114 -18.55 -12.68 2.04
N ALA A 115 -17.99 -13.23 3.11
CA ALA A 115 -18.62 -13.16 4.44
C ALA A 115 -18.74 -11.71 4.96
N GLN A 116 -17.84 -10.82 4.58
CA GLN A 116 -17.86 -9.42 5.01
C GLN A 116 -19.04 -8.66 4.39
N THR A 117 -19.21 -8.73 3.07
CA THR A 117 -20.32 -8.05 2.39
C THR A 117 -21.68 -8.75 2.65
N ALA A 118 -21.67 -10.05 2.91
CA ALA A 118 -22.88 -10.78 3.31
C ALA A 118 -23.34 -10.43 4.73
N ALA A 119 -22.43 -10.06 5.63
CA ALA A 119 -22.74 -9.60 6.99
C ALA A 119 -23.23 -8.15 7.05
N HIS A 120 -22.92 -7.35 6.03
CA HIS A 120 -23.28 -5.93 5.89
C HIS A 120 -23.83 -5.67 4.48
N PRO A 121 -25.02 -6.25 4.14
CA PRO A 121 -25.69 -5.94 2.89
C PRO A 121 -26.22 -4.51 2.94
N VAL A 122 -26.33 -3.85 1.79
CA VAL A 122 -26.96 -2.54 1.69
C VAL A 122 -28.48 -2.71 1.69
N THR A 123 -29.17 -2.06 2.63
CA THR A 123 -30.64 -1.99 2.63
C THR A 123 -31.10 -1.00 1.56
N GLU A 124 -31.76 -1.48 0.50
CA GLU A 124 -32.20 -0.66 -0.62
C GLU A 124 -33.65 -0.91 -1.01
N LEU A 125 -34.23 0.04 -1.72
CA LEU A 125 -35.55 -0.08 -2.33
C LEU A 125 -35.41 -0.43 -3.80
N THR A 126 -35.98 -1.61 -4.20
CA THR A 126 -35.94 -2.11 -5.58
C THR A 126 -37.35 -2.28 -6.16
N GLY A 127 -37.43 -2.36 -7.51
CA GLY A 127 -38.70 -2.60 -8.18
C GLY A 127 -39.73 -1.51 -7.87
N VAL A 128 -39.37 -0.26 -8.05
CA VAL A 128 -40.24 0.90 -7.82
C VAL A 128 -41.53 0.78 -8.62
N SER A 129 -42.65 0.54 -7.93
CA SER A 129 -43.96 0.40 -8.54
C SER A 129 -44.75 1.71 -8.63
N ALA A 130 -44.46 2.67 -7.75
CA ALA A 130 -45.02 4.01 -7.80
C ALA A 130 -44.00 5.05 -7.24
N GLN A 131 -43.93 6.19 -7.92
CA GLN A 131 -43.14 7.33 -7.46
C GLN A 131 -43.93 8.62 -7.69
N ARG A 132 -43.99 9.46 -6.66
CA ARG A 132 -44.72 10.72 -6.71
C ARG A 132 -43.87 11.86 -6.17
N LEU A 133 -43.75 12.95 -6.91
CA LEU A 133 -43.16 14.20 -6.45
C LEU A 133 -44.10 14.92 -5.48
N LEU A 134 -43.65 15.18 -4.26
CA LEU A 134 -44.38 15.89 -3.23
C LEU A 134 -44.03 17.40 -3.17
N GLY A 135 -42.88 17.79 -3.74
CA GLY A 135 -42.39 19.16 -3.81
C GLY A 135 -40.88 19.20 -4.07
N SER A 136 -40.36 20.43 -4.22
CA SER A 136 -38.94 20.66 -4.50
C SER A 136 -38.41 21.80 -3.62
N GLY A 137 -37.08 21.96 -3.56
CA GLY A 137 -36.42 22.99 -2.77
C GLY A 137 -36.23 22.64 -1.28
N PHE A 138 -36.32 21.36 -0.95
CA PHE A 138 -36.04 20.87 0.40
C PHE A 138 -34.54 20.68 0.61
N GLY A 139 -34.04 20.99 1.81
CA GLY A 139 -32.66 20.74 2.23
C GLY A 139 -32.62 19.76 3.40
N ILE A 140 -31.63 18.91 3.41
CA ILE A 140 -31.24 18.09 4.58
C ILE A 140 -29.94 18.65 5.13
N ALA A 141 -29.90 18.94 6.43
CA ALA A 141 -28.66 19.31 7.10
C ALA A 141 -27.75 18.07 7.23
N PRO A 142 -26.48 18.11 6.77
CA PRO A 142 -25.58 16.96 6.91
C PRO A 142 -25.33 16.61 8.37
N THR A 143 -25.53 15.36 8.75
CA THR A 143 -25.24 14.85 10.09
C THR A 143 -23.72 14.85 10.35
N PRO A 144 -23.22 15.48 11.41
CA PRO A 144 -21.80 15.46 11.72
C PRO A 144 -21.37 14.07 12.20
N ILE A 145 -20.33 13.53 11.57
CA ILE A 145 -19.68 12.28 11.98
C ILE A 145 -18.17 12.50 12.16
N ALA A 146 -17.53 11.64 12.93
CA ALA A 146 -16.10 11.70 13.20
C ALA A 146 -15.42 10.37 12.92
N LEU A 147 -14.14 10.42 12.53
CA LEU A 147 -13.24 9.30 12.47
C LEU A 147 -12.04 9.57 13.42
N PRO A 148 -11.47 8.55 14.08
CA PRO A 148 -11.88 7.14 14.04
C PRO A 148 -13.29 6.92 14.59
N GLN A 149 -13.99 5.92 14.03
CA GLN A 149 -15.22 5.41 14.64
C GLN A 149 -14.96 4.98 16.09
N THR A 150 -15.95 5.16 16.98
CA THR A 150 -15.84 4.71 18.37
C THR A 150 -15.76 3.18 18.46
N THR A 151 -16.59 2.52 17.66
CA THR A 151 -16.62 1.05 17.51
C THR A 151 -16.62 0.70 16.03
N SER A 152 -16.07 -0.45 15.68
CA SER A 152 -16.13 -0.98 14.29
C SER A 152 -17.60 -1.15 13.86
N GLY A 153 -17.90 -0.71 12.62
CA GLY A 153 -19.25 -0.78 12.06
C GLY A 153 -20.19 0.34 12.53
N GLU A 154 -19.72 1.32 13.29
CA GLU A 154 -20.55 2.45 13.76
C GLU A 154 -21.19 3.23 12.61
N LEU A 155 -20.58 3.25 11.42
CA LEU A 155 -21.11 3.98 10.26
C LEU A 155 -22.37 3.35 9.66
N GLU A 156 -22.72 2.11 10.01
CA GLU A 156 -23.96 1.45 9.61
C GLU A 156 -25.19 2.30 9.88
N ARG A 157 -25.27 2.89 11.05
CA ARG A 157 -26.38 3.77 11.46
C ARG A 157 -26.53 5.05 10.62
N TYR A 158 -25.63 5.29 9.70
CA TYR A 158 -25.66 6.41 8.76
C TYR A 158 -25.80 5.96 7.30
N GLU A 159 -26.02 4.65 7.03
CA GLU A 159 -26.20 4.14 5.68
C GLU A 159 -27.31 4.93 4.96
N GLY A 160 -27.03 5.43 3.75
CA GLY A 160 -27.96 6.26 2.98
C GLY A 160 -28.12 7.70 3.46
N MET A 161 -27.55 8.10 4.60
CA MET A 161 -27.66 9.45 5.15
C MET A 161 -26.61 10.40 4.60
N LEU A 162 -27.01 11.66 4.42
CA LEU A 162 -26.11 12.77 4.15
C LEU A 162 -25.34 13.14 5.43
N VAL A 163 -24.02 13.04 5.38
CA VAL A 163 -23.14 13.30 6.51
C VAL A 163 -22.08 14.34 6.19
N ARG A 164 -21.42 14.84 7.22
CA ARG A 164 -20.25 15.73 7.12
C ARG A 164 -19.13 15.26 8.04
N ILE A 165 -17.92 15.11 7.48
CA ILE A 165 -16.69 14.89 8.24
C ILE A 165 -15.94 16.21 8.31
N ALA A 166 -15.88 16.82 9.50
CA ALA A 166 -15.27 18.14 9.68
C ALA A 166 -13.75 18.10 9.75
N ALA A 167 -13.18 17.01 10.31
CA ALA A 167 -11.74 16.84 10.41
C ALA A 167 -11.10 16.57 9.04
N PRO A 168 -9.88 17.07 8.78
CA PRO A 168 -9.14 16.69 7.61
C PRO A 168 -8.76 15.21 7.66
N LEU A 169 -8.81 14.52 6.51
CA LEU A 169 -8.39 13.15 6.35
C LEU A 169 -7.18 13.07 5.42
N THR A 170 -6.34 12.06 5.62
CA THR A 170 -5.15 11.79 4.81
C THR A 170 -5.48 10.74 3.75
N VAL A 171 -5.02 10.94 2.52
CA VAL A 171 -5.05 9.90 1.47
C VAL A 171 -4.14 8.75 1.89
N SER A 172 -4.71 7.55 2.08
CA SER A 172 -3.97 6.34 2.43
C SER A 172 -3.79 5.40 1.26
N GLN A 173 -4.74 5.37 0.29
CA GLN A 173 -4.63 4.59 -0.93
C GLN A 173 -5.31 5.31 -2.09
N ASN A 174 -4.66 5.27 -3.26
CA ASN A 174 -5.15 5.84 -4.53
C ASN A 174 -5.12 4.82 -5.68
N HIS A 175 -4.85 3.53 -5.38
CA HIS A 175 -4.71 2.47 -6.38
C HIS A 175 -5.94 2.33 -7.28
N PHE A 176 -7.14 2.41 -6.69
CA PHE A 176 -8.40 2.22 -7.41
C PHE A 176 -9.00 3.51 -7.98
N GLN A 177 -8.30 4.64 -7.88
CA GLN A 177 -8.78 5.94 -8.35
C GLN A 177 -9.09 5.93 -9.85
N GLY A 178 -8.21 5.35 -10.67
CA GLY A 178 -8.39 5.31 -12.13
C GLY A 178 -9.46 4.34 -12.59
N ARG A 179 -9.65 3.22 -11.87
CA ARG A 179 -10.61 2.18 -12.27
C ARG A 179 -12.01 2.40 -11.72
N PHE A 180 -12.14 2.80 -10.45
CA PHE A 180 -13.42 2.88 -9.76
C PHE A 180 -13.74 4.27 -9.20
N GLY A 181 -12.89 5.27 -9.43
CA GLY A 181 -13.08 6.57 -8.81
C GLY A 181 -12.90 6.57 -7.29
N GLN A 182 -12.27 5.55 -6.72
CA GLN A 182 -12.16 5.31 -5.29
C GLN A 182 -10.80 5.72 -4.72
N VAL A 183 -10.83 6.40 -3.57
CA VAL A 183 -9.63 6.80 -2.81
C VAL A 183 -9.88 6.51 -1.34
N THR A 184 -9.00 5.73 -0.69
CA THR A 184 -9.11 5.49 0.75
C THR A 184 -8.53 6.66 1.52
N LEU A 185 -9.32 7.20 2.42
CA LEU A 185 -8.95 8.29 3.33
C LEU A 185 -8.88 7.77 4.77
N SER A 186 -8.01 8.36 5.60
CA SER A 186 -7.88 7.99 7.00
C SER A 186 -7.72 9.18 7.94
N ALA A 187 -8.27 9.06 9.13
CA ALA A 187 -8.07 9.99 10.24
C ALA A 187 -6.74 9.72 10.96
N GLY A 188 -6.12 10.78 11.48
CA GLY A 188 -4.91 10.66 12.27
C GLY A 188 -3.63 10.47 11.47
N GLY A 189 -3.68 10.60 10.14
CA GLY A 189 -2.56 10.43 9.23
C GLY A 189 -2.67 9.14 8.39
N ARG A 190 -1.55 8.74 7.82
CA ARG A 190 -1.42 7.55 6.98
C ARG A 190 -1.62 6.26 7.81
N LEU A 191 -2.34 5.29 7.28
CA LEU A 191 -2.43 3.96 7.90
C LEU A 191 -1.09 3.23 7.77
N GLU A 192 -0.70 2.50 8.81
CA GLU A 192 0.50 1.68 8.84
C GLU A 192 0.15 0.21 8.92
N ALA A 193 0.87 -0.64 8.16
CA ALA A 193 0.72 -2.08 8.25
C ALA A 193 1.03 -2.56 9.69
N PRO A 194 0.12 -3.29 10.36
CA PRO A 194 0.28 -3.63 11.78
C PRO A 194 1.58 -4.36 12.09
N THR A 195 2.02 -5.25 11.19
CA THR A 195 3.27 -6.02 11.35
C THR A 195 4.52 -5.26 10.92
N ASN A 196 4.36 -4.02 10.38
CA ASN A 196 5.48 -3.09 10.25
C ASN A 196 5.92 -2.52 11.60
N ARG A 197 4.98 -2.32 12.53
CA ARG A 197 5.20 -1.71 13.85
C ARG A 197 5.29 -2.74 14.99
N HIS A 198 4.46 -3.78 14.96
CA HIS A 198 4.28 -4.74 16.04
C HIS A 198 4.56 -6.16 15.58
N ARG A 199 5.02 -7.02 16.51
CA ARG A 199 5.18 -8.46 16.21
C ARG A 199 3.85 -9.08 15.80
N PRO A 200 3.85 -9.96 14.79
CA PRO A 200 2.67 -10.70 14.35
C PRO A 200 1.96 -11.43 15.49
N GLY A 201 0.64 -11.55 15.39
CA GLY A 201 -0.19 -12.27 16.36
C GLY A 201 -0.32 -11.62 17.75
N THR A 202 0.31 -10.47 18.01
CA THR A 202 0.21 -9.76 19.29
C THR A 202 -1.08 -8.96 19.42
N SER A 203 -1.49 -8.67 20.67
CA SER A 203 -2.64 -7.78 20.93
C SER A 203 -2.41 -6.38 20.36
N ALA A 204 -1.17 -5.88 20.38
CA ALA A 204 -0.82 -4.57 19.82
C ALA A 204 -0.99 -4.52 18.29
N ALA A 205 -0.60 -5.58 17.56
CA ALA A 205 -0.82 -5.67 16.12
C ALA A 205 -2.33 -5.70 15.79
N ARG A 206 -3.10 -6.49 16.53
CA ARG A 206 -4.57 -6.55 16.37
C ARG A 206 -5.25 -5.21 16.68
N ALA A 207 -4.82 -4.53 17.75
CA ALA A 207 -5.36 -3.22 18.11
C ALA A 207 -5.07 -2.15 17.04
N LEU A 208 -3.87 -2.19 16.41
CA LEU A 208 -3.57 -1.29 15.29
C LEU A 208 -4.39 -1.63 14.04
N ALA A 209 -4.59 -2.90 13.73
CA ALA A 209 -5.46 -3.32 12.62
C ALA A 209 -6.91 -2.84 12.81
N GLU A 210 -7.45 -2.99 14.02
CA GLU A 210 -8.78 -2.50 14.38
C GLU A 210 -8.87 -0.96 14.30
N LEU A 211 -7.88 -0.26 14.82
CA LEU A 211 -7.81 1.20 14.71
C LEU A 211 -7.76 1.66 13.25
N ASN A 212 -6.98 1.00 12.40
CA ASN A 212 -6.93 1.29 10.97
C ASN A 212 -8.32 1.17 10.33
N GLY A 213 -9.03 0.09 10.60
CA GLY A 213 -10.40 -0.11 10.10
C GLY A 213 -11.36 0.98 10.57
N ARG A 214 -11.32 1.37 11.85
CA ARG A 214 -12.15 2.45 12.41
C ARG A 214 -11.76 3.85 11.92
N SER A 215 -10.51 4.02 11.48
CA SER A 215 -9.98 5.31 11.04
C SER A 215 -10.22 5.59 9.55
N SER A 216 -10.59 4.59 8.76
CA SER A 216 -10.67 4.69 7.30
C SER A 216 -12.09 4.83 6.77
N ILE A 217 -12.19 5.49 5.62
CA ILE A 217 -13.40 5.58 4.78
C ILE A 217 -12.96 5.69 3.31
N VAL A 218 -13.74 5.11 2.40
CA VAL A 218 -13.49 5.26 0.96
C VAL A 218 -14.25 6.48 0.43
N LEU A 219 -13.56 7.42 -0.18
CA LEU A 219 -14.14 8.47 -1.00
C LEU A 219 -14.42 7.87 -2.38
N ASP A 220 -15.70 7.81 -2.77
CA ASP A 220 -16.18 7.15 -3.98
C ASP A 220 -16.95 8.15 -4.86
N ASP A 221 -16.79 8.12 -6.17
CA ASP A 221 -17.48 9.06 -7.06
C ASP A 221 -19.00 8.80 -7.18
N GLY A 222 -19.45 7.63 -6.74
CA GLY A 222 -20.85 7.21 -6.78
C GLY A 222 -21.29 6.70 -8.15
N SER A 223 -20.36 6.43 -9.06
CA SER A 223 -20.64 5.82 -10.35
C SER A 223 -20.61 4.29 -10.25
N SER A 224 -21.57 3.63 -10.92
CA SER A 224 -21.51 2.18 -11.12
C SER A 224 -20.62 1.77 -12.30
N LEU A 225 -20.13 2.73 -13.07
CA LEU A 225 -19.29 2.52 -14.25
C LEU A 225 -17.81 2.48 -13.86
N GLN A 226 -17.08 1.54 -14.47
CA GLN A 226 -15.62 1.50 -14.34
C GLN A 226 -14.97 2.50 -15.30
N HIS A 227 -13.75 2.90 -14.97
CA HIS A 227 -12.91 3.79 -15.78
C HIS A 227 -13.56 5.17 -16.03
N PRO A 228 -13.87 5.92 -14.95
CA PRO A 228 -14.50 7.23 -15.08
C PRO A 228 -13.64 8.19 -15.89
N HIS A 229 -14.31 9.00 -16.73
CA HIS A 229 -13.66 10.05 -17.52
C HIS A 229 -14.47 11.35 -17.43
N PRO A 230 -13.91 12.44 -16.85
CA PRO A 230 -12.56 12.56 -16.28
C PRO A 230 -12.38 11.71 -15.00
N ILE A 231 -11.12 11.36 -14.71
CA ILE A 231 -10.79 10.63 -13.48
C ILE A 231 -11.06 11.55 -12.29
N PRO A 232 -11.88 11.14 -11.30
CA PRO A 232 -12.24 11.98 -10.17
C PRO A 232 -11.03 12.24 -9.26
N TYR A 233 -11.05 13.39 -8.59
CA TYR A 233 -10.07 13.83 -7.58
C TYR A 233 -8.63 13.96 -8.08
N ILE A 234 -8.34 13.72 -9.38
CA ILE A 234 -7.00 13.90 -9.91
C ILE A 234 -6.62 15.38 -9.91
N GLY A 235 -5.44 15.70 -9.39
CA GLY A 235 -4.97 17.06 -9.24
C GLY A 235 -3.86 17.44 -10.22
N LEU A 236 -3.09 18.47 -9.89
CA LEU A 236 -1.94 18.92 -10.65
C LEU A 236 -0.90 17.80 -10.80
N ALA A 237 -0.15 17.80 -11.91
CA ALA A 237 0.83 16.77 -12.25
C ALA A 237 0.24 15.35 -12.34
N ASN A 238 -1.05 15.25 -12.68
CA ASN A 238 -1.78 13.99 -12.85
C ASN A 238 -1.73 13.08 -11.63
N THR A 239 -1.76 13.63 -10.42
CA THR A 239 -1.66 12.84 -9.20
C THR A 239 -2.59 13.32 -8.11
N LEU A 240 -3.01 12.39 -7.27
CA LEU A 240 -3.43 12.57 -5.88
C LEU A 240 -2.59 11.59 -5.07
N ARG A 241 -1.59 12.09 -4.35
CA ARG A 241 -0.63 11.24 -3.68
C ARG A 241 -1.16 10.73 -2.35
N SER A 242 -0.83 9.48 -2.02
CA SER A 242 -0.96 9.04 -0.63
C SER A 242 -0.13 9.96 0.27
N GLY A 243 -0.75 10.42 1.37
CA GLY A 243 -0.17 11.45 2.24
C GLY A 243 -0.70 12.88 1.99
N ASP A 244 -1.39 13.13 0.87
CA ASP A 244 -2.12 14.38 0.68
C ASP A 244 -3.32 14.47 1.62
N THR A 245 -3.81 15.68 1.89
CA THR A 245 -4.95 15.92 2.81
C THR A 245 -6.20 16.27 2.04
N VAL A 246 -7.33 15.70 2.46
CA VAL A 246 -8.66 15.96 1.92
C VAL A 246 -9.55 16.58 3.00
N ARG A 247 -10.29 17.64 2.65
CA ARG A 247 -11.17 18.42 3.53
C ARG A 247 -12.50 18.70 2.85
N GLY A 248 -13.45 19.21 3.64
CA GLY A 248 -14.76 19.62 3.13
C GLY A 248 -15.63 18.44 2.72
N LEU A 249 -15.45 17.30 3.37
CA LEU A 249 -16.14 16.06 3.06
C LEU A 249 -17.62 16.17 3.50
N VAL A 250 -18.50 16.29 2.52
CA VAL A 250 -19.97 16.22 2.67
C VAL A 250 -20.47 15.25 1.61
N GLY A 251 -21.17 14.20 2.02
CA GLY A 251 -21.62 13.16 1.10
C GLY A 251 -22.54 12.16 1.79
N VAL A 252 -23.02 11.20 1.03
CA VAL A 252 -23.89 10.12 1.52
C VAL A 252 -23.04 8.90 1.85
N ILE A 253 -23.34 8.27 2.99
CA ILE A 253 -22.69 7.00 3.39
C ILE A 253 -23.34 5.84 2.64
N ASP A 254 -22.49 4.96 2.18
CA ASP A 254 -22.82 3.68 1.55
C ASP A 254 -21.81 2.61 1.99
N TYR A 255 -22.09 1.33 1.72
CA TYR A 255 -21.18 0.22 2.01
C TYR A 255 -20.93 -0.62 0.76
N GLY A 256 -19.68 -0.99 0.52
CA GLY A 256 -19.36 -1.83 -0.63
C GLY A 256 -17.90 -2.18 -0.77
N LEU A 257 -17.58 -2.88 -1.85
CA LEU A 257 -16.21 -3.31 -2.14
C LEU A 257 -15.26 -2.10 -2.21
N ALA A 258 -14.10 -2.27 -1.60
CA ALA A 258 -12.97 -1.33 -1.64
C ALA A 258 -11.79 -1.90 -2.47
N THR A 259 -12.08 -2.82 -3.39
CA THR A 259 -11.14 -3.59 -4.20
C THR A 259 -11.80 -4.00 -5.51
N ASP A 260 -11.01 -4.49 -6.45
CA ASP A 260 -11.46 -5.06 -7.72
C ASP A 260 -11.92 -6.53 -7.64
N SER A 261 -11.71 -7.17 -6.50
CA SER A 261 -12.14 -8.55 -6.25
C SER A 261 -13.48 -8.60 -5.55
N SER A 262 -14.44 -9.31 -6.12
CA SER A 262 -15.74 -9.55 -5.49
C SER A 262 -15.66 -10.36 -4.17
N ALA A 263 -14.52 -11.02 -3.93
CA ALA A 263 -14.20 -11.73 -2.69
C ALA A 263 -13.26 -10.93 -1.76
N GLY A 264 -12.89 -9.71 -2.14
CA GLY A 264 -11.96 -8.85 -1.41
C GLY A 264 -12.63 -8.02 -0.31
N PRO A 265 -11.87 -7.16 0.36
CA PRO A 265 -12.36 -6.33 1.45
C PRO A 265 -13.42 -5.33 0.99
N ALA A 266 -14.34 -5.03 1.90
CA ALA A 266 -15.35 -3.99 1.76
C ALA A 266 -15.20 -2.93 2.85
N ALA A 267 -15.72 -1.73 2.61
CA ALA A 267 -15.64 -0.62 3.53
C ALA A 267 -16.86 0.32 3.38
N TYR A 268 -17.06 1.16 4.39
CA TYR A 268 -17.96 2.30 4.24
C TYR A 268 -17.38 3.28 3.25
N ARG A 269 -18.25 3.79 2.37
CA ARG A 269 -17.92 4.74 1.32
C ARG A 269 -18.66 6.05 1.57
N LEU A 270 -18.04 7.15 1.18
CA LEU A 270 -18.67 8.47 1.16
C LEU A 270 -18.78 8.91 -0.29
N HIS A 271 -20.02 9.03 -0.77
CA HIS A 271 -20.34 9.56 -2.09
C HIS A 271 -20.51 11.09 -1.99
N PRO A 272 -19.54 11.90 -2.42
CA PRO A 272 -19.57 13.34 -2.15
C PRO A 272 -20.71 14.03 -2.90
N THR A 273 -21.36 14.97 -2.23
CA THR A 273 -22.36 15.88 -2.82
C THR A 273 -21.77 17.25 -3.13
N VAL A 274 -20.58 17.53 -2.60
CA VAL A 274 -19.76 18.72 -2.82
C VAL A 274 -18.35 18.27 -3.16
N ALA A 275 -17.70 18.92 -4.09
CA ALA A 275 -16.32 18.60 -4.47
C ALA A 275 -15.39 18.73 -3.25
N PRO A 276 -14.64 17.67 -2.89
CA PRO A 276 -13.69 17.74 -1.77
C PRO A 276 -12.53 18.68 -2.07
N ILE A 277 -11.95 19.26 -1.03
CA ILE A 277 -10.79 20.16 -1.14
C ILE A 277 -9.54 19.35 -0.84
N VAL A 278 -8.61 19.31 -1.80
CA VAL A 278 -7.33 18.60 -1.67
C VAL A 278 -6.21 19.58 -1.41
N THR A 279 -5.39 19.32 -0.38
CA THR A 279 -4.10 19.99 -0.14
C THR A 279 -2.95 19.02 -0.34
N ARG A 280 -1.89 19.48 -1.05
CA ARG A 280 -0.74 18.67 -1.41
C ARG A 280 0.31 18.70 -0.31
N ASP A 281 0.07 17.94 0.74
CA ASP A 281 0.95 17.89 1.92
C ASP A 281 2.12 16.90 1.71
N ASN A 282 2.02 16.04 0.67
CA ASN A 282 3.10 15.12 0.25
C ASN A 282 3.59 15.42 -1.18
N PRO A 283 4.34 16.51 -1.41
CA PRO A 283 4.83 16.84 -2.74
C PRO A 283 5.90 15.86 -3.22
N ARG A 284 6.02 15.70 -4.53
CA ARG A 284 7.10 14.96 -5.18
C ARG A 284 8.46 15.59 -4.83
N ARG A 285 9.42 14.76 -4.43
CA ARG A 285 10.77 15.19 -4.02
C ARG A 285 11.83 14.61 -4.95
N ALA A 286 12.95 15.30 -5.10
CA ALA A 286 14.13 14.75 -5.76
C ALA A 286 14.67 13.51 -5.03
N ALA A 287 15.51 12.74 -5.71
CA ALA A 287 16.18 11.59 -5.11
C ALA A 287 16.96 12.00 -3.84
N PRO A 288 16.87 11.22 -2.76
CA PRO A 288 17.44 11.61 -1.47
C PRO A 288 18.97 11.57 -1.47
N ALA A 289 19.55 12.47 -0.69
CA ALA A 289 20.97 12.44 -0.38
C ALA A 289 21.21 11.59 0.87
N VAL A 290 22.05 10.56 0.76
CA VAL A 290 22.35 9.62 1.87
C VAL A 290 23.79 9.76 2.40
N GLY A 291 24.59 10.66 1.81
CA GLY A 291 25.99 10.87 2.18
C GLY A 291 26.91 9.71 1.79
N GLY A 292 28.14 9.74 2.31
CA GLY A 292 29.13 8.69 2.06
C GLY A 292 29.92 8.85 0.76
N ASN A 293 30.81 7.89 0.49
CA ASN A 293 31.65 7.83 -0.70
C ASN A 293 31.22 6.72 -1.69
N VAL A 294 30.27 5.85 -1.28
CA VAL A 294 29.60 4.85 -2.11
C VAL A 294 28.11 4.95 -1.88
N LYS A 295 27.33 4.95 -2.95
CA LYS A 295 25.87 4.95 -2.94
C LYS A 295 25.34 3.65 -3.53
N LEU A 296 24.47 2.98 -2.79
CA LEU A 296 23.76 1.77 -3.23
C LEU A 296 22.27 2.06 -3.38
N ALA A 297 21.59 1.28 -4.21
CA ALA A 297 20.13 1.29 -4.28
C ALA A 297 19.57 -0.13 -4.38
N SER A 298 18.39 -0.34 -3.80
CA SER A 298 17.53 -1.51 -3.97
C SER A 298 16.29 -1.08 -4.73
N PHE A 299 15.94 -1.75 -5.83
CA PHE A 299 14.79 -1.36 -6.63
C PHE A 299 14.05 -2.56 -7.23
N ASN A 300 12.84 -2.82 -6.77
CA ASN A 300 11.90 -3.74 -7.41
C ASN A 300 11.30 -3.03 -8.64
N LEU A 301 11.37 -3.67 -9.83
CA LEU A 301 11.04 -3.07 -11.13
C LEU A 301 9.61 -3.36 -11.60
N GLN A 302 8.82 -4.06 -10.81
CA GLN A 302 7.44 -4.45 -11.16
C GLN A 302 7.39 -5.18 -12.50
N ASN A 303 8.05 -6.36 -12.58
CA ASN A 303 8.09 -7.23 -13.76
C ASN A 303 8.67 -6.54 -15.03
N TYR A 304 9.97 -6.26 -15.01
CA TYR A 304 10.67 -5.76 -16.20
C TYR A 304 10.92 -6.89 -17.19
N PHE A 305 10.03 -7.04 -18.16
CA PHE A 305 10.06 -8.07 -19.18
C PHE A 305 10.32 -7.46 -20.56
N THR A 306 11.28 -8.00 -21.28
CA THR A 306 11.51 -7.70 -22.69
C THR A 306 10.70 -8.61 -23.60
N THR A 307 10.22 -9.75 -23.10
CA THR A 307 9.23 -10.60 -23.74
C THR A 307 7.83 -10.05 -23.42
N LEU A 308 7.11 -9.61 -24.45
CA LEU A 308 5.78 -9.02 -24.28
C LEU A 308 4.75 -10.10 -23.91
N ASP A 309 3.77 -9.73 -23.08
CA ASP A 309 2.61 -10.58 -22.74
C ASP A 309 1.50 -10.46 -23.80
N ASP A 310 1.89 -10.43 -25.08
CA ASP A 310 1.01 -10.34 -26.25
C ASP A 310 0.52 -11.71 -26.75
N GLY A 311 0.96 -12.78 -26.12
CA GLY A 311 0.66 -14.17 -26.50
C GLY A 311 1.49 -14.71 -27.66
N ALA A 312 2.42 -13.94 -28.24
CA ALA A 312 3.24 -14.39 -29.36
C ALA A 312 4.37 -15.31 -28.92
N ARG A 313 4.88 -15.14 -27.70
CA ARG A 313 5.97 -15.94 -27.13
C ARG A 313 5.62 -16.40 -25.71
N GLY A 314 6.27 -17.46 -25.26
CA GLY A 314 6.23 -17.89 -23.86
C GLY A 314 7.44 -17.40 -23.09
N CYS A 315 7.29 -17.34 -21.77
CA CYS A 315 8.34 -16.94 -20.83
C CYS A 315 8.80 -18.13 -19.99
N PHE A 316 10.01 -18.04 -19.44
CA PHE A 316 10.53 -19.01 -18.49
C PHE A 316 9.64 -19.05 -17.22
N PRO A 317 9.45 -20.19 -16.53
CA PRO A 317 10.11 -21.47 -16.76
C PRO A 317 9.39 -22.42 -17.74
N SER A 318 8.09 -22.28 -17.93
CA SER A 318 7.29 -23.23 -18.72
C SER A 318 7.37 -22.98 -20.22
N ASN A 319 7.89 -21.85 -20.63
CA ASN A 319 7.89 -21.37 -22.00
C ASN A 319 6.48 -21.18 -22.55
N THR A 320 5.53 -20.85 -21.68
CA THR A 320 4.13 -20.55 -22.01
C THR A 320 3.80 -19.09 -21.67
N ARG A 321 2.69 -18.61 -22.21
CA ARG A 321 2.17 -17.27 -21.95
C ARG A 321 1.90 -17.01 -20.46
N SER A 322 1.48 -18.02 -19.71
CA SER A 322 1.14 -17.88 -18.29
C SER A 322 2.30 -17.44 -17.40
N ASP A 323 3.54 -17.54 -17.86
CA ASP A 323 4.72 -17.08 -17.14
C ASP A 323 5.14 -15.67 -17.54
N CYS A 324 4.60 -15.11 -18.64
CA CYS A 324 4.86 -13.73 -19.03
C CYS A 324 4.13 -12.77 -18.07
N ARG A 325 4.80 -11.68 -17.75
CA ARG A 325 4.33 -10.62 -16.86
C ARG A 325 4.92 -9.29 -17.34
N GLY A 326 4.27 -8.19 -17.19
CA GLY A 326 4.80 -6.89 -17.60
C GLY A 326 4.03 -6.34 -18.79
N ALA A 327 4.72 -5.67 -19.71
CA ALA A 327 4.08 -4.95 -20.80
C ALA A 327 3.44 -5.88 -21.85
N ASP A 328 2.23 -5.55 -22.30
CA ASP A 328 1.52 -6.29 -23.35
C ASP A 328 1.91 -5.82 -24.75
N SER A 329 2.50 -4.65 -24.85
CA SER A 329 2.88 -4.04 -26.13
C SER A 329 4.24 -3.36 -26.07
N GLY A 330 4.86 -3.18 -27.25
CA GLY A 330 6.11 -2.43 -27.36
C GLY A 330 5.98 -0.96 -26.95
N ALA A 331 4.78 -0.38 -27.03
CA ALA A 331 4.51 0.97 -26.55
C ALA A 331 4.55 1.06 -25.02
N GLU A 332 3.97 0.09 -24.34
CA GLU A 332 4.00 -0.01 -22.88
C GLU A 332 5.40 -0.33 -22.37
N PHE A 333 6.07 -1.29 -22.97
CA PHE A 333 7.46 -1.60 -22.63
C PHE A 333 8.35 -0.35 -22.71
N LYS A 334 8.21 0.44 -23.78
CA LYS A 334 8.94 1.70 -23.91
C LYS A 334 8.60 2.68 -22.79
N ARG A 335 7.34 2.76 -22.36
CA ARG A 335 6.89 3.60 -21.23
C ARG A 335 7.51 3.13 -19.91
N GLN A 336 7.41 1.83 -19.60
CA GLN A 336 8.00 1.21 -18.41
C GLN A 336 9.51 1.45 -18.35
N ARG A 337 10.21 1.08 -19.43
CA ARG A 337 11.64 1.27 -19.61
C ARG A 337 12.08 2.71 -19.36
N THR A 338 11.36 3.67 -19.93
CA THR A 338 11.68 5.10 -19.77
C THR A 338 11.57 5.54 -18.31
N LYS A 339 10.50 5.19 -17.62
CA LYS A 339 10.31 5.55 -16.20
C LYS A 339 11.39 4.94 -15.31
N ILE A 340 11.75 3.67 -15.51
CA ILE A 340 12.77 2.96 -14.74
C ILE A 340 14.16 3.58 -14.98
N ILE A 341 14.50 3.89 -16.22
CA ILE A 341 15.76 4.56 -16.57
C ILE A 341 15.85 5.93 -15.88
N GLU A 342 14.81 6.75 -15.93
CA GLU A 342 14.79 8.05 -15.26
C GLU A 342 14.90 7.92 -13.73
N ALA A 343 14.29 6.89 -13.13
CA ALA A 343 14.41 6.63 -11.69
C ALA A 343 15.86 6.24 -11.30
N ILE A 344 16.46 5.30 -12.00
CA ILE A 344 17.84 4.85 -11.72
C ILE A 344 18.84 5.98 -12.00
N ALA A 345 18.64 6.74 -13.09
CA ALA A 345 19.47 7.89 -13.43
C ALA A 345 19.40 8.99 -12.36
N ALA A 346 18.22 9.26 -11.80
CA ALA A 346 18.04 10.27 -10.76
C ALA A 346 18.62 9.82 -9.40
N ILE A 347 18.55 8.52 -9.07
CA ILE A 347 19.20 7.98 -7.87
C ILE A 347 20.72 8.09 -7.99
N ASP A 348 21.26 7.82 -9.18
CA ASP A 348 22.70 7.90 -9.47
C ASP A 348 23.56 7.05 -8.52
N ALA A 349 23.14 5.81 -8.21
CA ALA A 349 23.84 4.90 -7.32
C ALA A 349 25.06 4.27 -8.00
N ASP A 350 26.09 3.93 -7.20
CA ASP A 350 27.30 3.24 -7.68
C ASP A 350 27.05 1.75 -7.94
N ALA A 351 26.11 1.13 -7.21
CA ALA A 351 25.54 -0.18 -7.55
C ALA A 351 24.03 -0.21 -7.23
N VAL A 352 23.27 -0.95 -8.05
CA VAL A 352 21.82 -1.11 -7.91
C VAL A 352 21.49 -2.61 -7.91
N GLY A 353 20.83 -3.05 -6.83
CA GLY A 353 20.17 -4.36 -6.78
C GLY A 353 18.77 -4.25 -7.35
N LEU A 354 18.45 -5.15 -8.27
CA LEU A 354 17.22 -5.15 -9.04
C LEU A 354 16.42 -6.42 -8.74
N MET A 355 15.13 -6.29 -8.51
CA MET A 355 14.17 -7.39 -8.37
C MET A 355 13.14 -7.33 -9.49
N GLU A 356 12.49 -8.46 -9.74
CA GLU A 356 11.47 -8.61 -10.79
C GLU A 356 11.98 -8.38 -12.21
N MET A 357 13.25 -8.71 -12.45
CA MET A 357 13.83 -8.77 -13.79
C MET A 357 13.43 -10.08 -14.46
N GLU A 358 13.01 -10.06 -15.73
CA GLU A 358 12.70 -11.26 -16.50
C GLU A 358 13.87 -12.27 -16.47
N ASN A 359 13.54 -13.54 -16.22
CA ASN A 359 14.54 -14.62 -16.18
C ASN A 359 14.82 -15.20 -17.58
N ASN A 360 15.32 -14.37 -18.48
CA ASN A 360 15.60 -14.68 -19.89
C ASN A 360 17.10 -14.62 -20.23
N GLY A 361 17.95 -15.13 -19.35
CA GLY A 361 19.41 -15.00 -19.49
C GLY A 361 19.88 -13.60 -19.14
N SER A 362 20.62 -12.93 -20.00
CA SER A 362 21.05 -11.52 -19.78
C SER A 362 20.19 -10.51 -20.52
N THR A 363 19.26 -10.91 -21.38
CA THR A 363 18.59 -10.05 -22.36
C THR A 363 17.91 -8.84 -21.72
N ALA A 364 17.07 -9.04 -20.69
CA ALA A 364 16.39 -7.94 -20.02
C ALA A 364 17.35 -7.01 -19.27
N LEU A 365 18.40 -7.55 -18.66
CA LEU A 365 19.40 -6.77 -17.95
C LEU A 365 20.27 -5.96 -18.92
N ASP A 366 20.65 -6.56 -20.04
CA ASP A 366 21.45 -5.90 -21.09
C ASP A 366 20.66 -4.74 -21.74
N ASP A 367 19.35 -4.92 -21.99
CA ASP A 367 18.47 -3.86 -22.48
C ASP A 367 18.40 -2.67 -21.49
N LEU A 368 18.25 -2.95 -20.19
CA LEU A 368 18.23 -1.89 -19.17
C LEU A 368 19.58 -1.14 -19.11
N VAL A 369 20.70 -1.86 -19.15
CA VAL A 369 22.05 -1.27 -19.15
C VAL A 369 22.29 -0.44 -20.41
N GLU A 370 21.87 -0.94 -21.58
CA GLU A 370 21.94 -0.17 -22.83
C GLU A 370 21.18 1.14 -22.72
N GLY A 371 19.94 1.11 -22.21
CA GLY A 371 19.14 2.30 -22.01
C GLY A 371 19.73 3.30 -21.04
N LEU A 372 20.29 2.83 -19.93
CA LEU A 372 20.99 3.68 -18.96
C LEU A 372 22.25 4.31 -19.57
N ASN A 373 23.04 3.56 -20.34
CA ASN A 373 24.24 4.06 -20.99
C ASN A 373 23.91 5.03 -22.14
N ALA A 374 22.80 4.81 -22.83
CA ALA A 374 22.32 5.80 -23.82
C ALA A 374 21.88 7.11 -23.16
N ARG A 375 21.32 7.06 -21.96
CA ARG A 375 20.86 8.23 -21.18
C ARG A 375 21.97 8.98 -20.48
N LEU A 376 22.99 8.27 -19.91
CA LEU A 376 24.00 8.82 -19.00
C LEU A 376 25.40 8.91 -19.62
N GLY A 377 25.64 8.24 -20.73
CA GLY A 377 26.93 8.11 -21.39
C GLY A 377 27.41 6.67 -21.41
N ALA A 378 28.08 6.30 -22.49
CA ALA A 378 28.55 4.94 -22.72
C ALA A 378 29.47 4.44 -21.57
N GLY A 379 29.22 3.22 -21.08
CA GLY A 379 30.01 2.59 -20.03
C GLY A 379 29.76 3.12 -18.61
N THR A 380 28.74 3.98 -18.40
CA THR A 380 28.38 4.44 -17.07
C THR A 380 27.97 3.29 -16.16
N TYR A 381 27.14 2.38 -16.64
CA TYR A 381 26.73 1.17 -15.93
C TYR A 381 27.15 -0.09 -16.68
N ALA A 382 27.42 -1.15 -15.93
CA ALA A 382 27.65 -2.50 -16.41
C ALA A 382 26.83 -3.51 -15.61
N ALA A 383 26.38 -4.56 -16.28
CA ALA A 383 25.74 -5.69 -15.64
C ALA A 383 26.73 -6.50 -14.81
N VAL A 384 26.28 -7.05 -13.69
CA VAL A 384 27.01 -8.11 -12.97
C VAL A 384 26.60 -9.45 -13.59
N PRO A 385 27.51 -10.17 -14.28
CA PRO A 385 27.17 -11.43 -14.93
C PRO A 385 26.87 -12.51 -13.90
N VAL A 386 25.82 -13.28 -14.16
CA VAL A 386 25.42 -14.45 -13.37
C VAL A 386 25.22 -15.65 -14.32
N ARG A 387 25.59 -16.85 -13.87
CA ARG A 387 25.35 -18.06 -14.65
C ARG A 387 23.85 -18.36 -14.74
N ALA A 388 23.35 -18.77 -15.90
CA ALA A 388 21.93 -19.09 -16.08
C ALA A 388 21.42 -20.16 -15.11
N SER A 389 22.26 -21.14 -14.73
CA SER A 389 21.90 -22.16 -13.74
C SER A 389 21.76 -21.62 -12.29
N ALA A 390 22.12 -20.37 -12.05
CA ALA A 390 22.10 -19.74 -10.73
C ALA A 390 21.00 -18.66 -10.58
N THR A 391 20.05 -18.56 -11.54
CA THR A 391 18.97 -17.57 -11.52
C THR A 391 17.63 -18.11 -11.00
N GLY A 392 17.58 -19.42 -10.69
CA GLY A 392 16.40 -20.07 -10.09
C GLY A 392 15.37 -20.53 -11.10
N THR A 393 14.16 -20.79 -10.61
CA THR A 393 13.08 -21.46 -11.36
C THR A 393 11.83 -20.60 -11.52
N ASP A 394 11.85 -19.34 -11.09
CA ASP A 394 10.74 -18.37 -11.27
C ASP A 394 10.90 -17.64 -12.62
N ALA A 395 9.80 -17.11 -13.15
CA ALA A 395 9.78 -16.26 -14.34
C ALA A 395 10.59 -14.96 -14.15
N ILE A 396 10.75 -14.53 -12.91
CA ILE A 396 11.53 -13.36 -12.51
C ILE A 396 12.75 -13.78 -11.69
N LYS A 397 13.78 -12.97 -11.73
CA LYS A 397 15.03 -13.15 -10.98
C LYS A 397 15.49 -11.85 -10.33
N VAL A 398 16.48 -11.94 -9.46
CA VAL A 398 17.27 -10.79 -9.03
C VAL A 398 18.42 -10.54 -9.98
N ALA A 399 18.84 -9.27 -10.10
CA ALA A 399 19.96 -8.84 -10.92
C ALA A 399 20.73 -7.71 -10.24
N MET A 400 21.86 -7.32 -10.78
CA MET A 400 22.68 -6.24 -10.24
C MET A 400 23.41 -5.50 -11.37
N ILE A 401 23.43 -4.17 -11.27
CA ILE A 401 24.25 -3.30 -12.11
C ILE A 401 25.18 -2.47 -11.24
N HIS A 402 26.29 -1.99 -11.79
CA HIS A 402 27.26 -1.15 -11.09
C HIS A 402 27.93 -0.18 -12.05
N LYS A 403 28.53 0.88 -11.49
CA LYS A 403 29.43 1.79 -12.23
C LYS A 403 30.87 1.29 -12.16
N PRO A 404 31.47 0.78 -13.26
CA PRO A 404 32.83 0.25 -13.24
C PRO A 404 33.88 1.27 -12.84
N ALA A 405 33.63 2.56 -13.12
CA ALA A 405 34.51 3.65 -12.73
C ALA A 405 34.54 3.92 -11.21
N ARG A 406 33.57 3.40 -10.45
CA ARG A 406 33.38 3.64 -9.01
C ARG A 406 33.67 2.39 -8.18
N LEU A 407 33.28 1.23 -8.70
CA LEU A 407 33.33 -0.05 -8.01
C LEU A 407 33.96 -1.10 -8.93
N ALA A 408 35.12 -1.63 -8.54
CA ALA A 408 35.76 -2.76 -9.22
C ALA A 408 35.19 -4.09 -8.67
N ARG A 409 34.74 -4.99 -9.53
CA ARG A 409 34.30 -6.32 -9.11
C ARG A 409 35.49 -7.19 -8.69
N LEU A 410 35.42 -7.84 -7.55
CA LEU A 410 36.38 -8.82 -7.08
C LEU A 410 35.80 -10.23 -7.24
N GLY A 411 36.39 -11.01 -8.14
CA GLY A 411 35.94 -12.35 -8.47
C GLY A 411 34.62 -12.39 -9.24
N ALA A 412 34.10 -13.60 -9.40
CA ALA A 412 32.79 -13.85 -10.04
C ALA A 412 31.66 -13.67 -9.03
N ALA A 413 30.50 -13.23 -9.52
CA ALA A 413 29.28 -13.20 -8.72
C ALA A 413 28.92 -14.60 -8.20
N ARG A 414 28.36 -14.66 -7.01
CA ARG A 414 27.92 -15.88 -6.33
C ARG A 414 26.41 -15.87 -6.12
N SER A 415 25.83 -17.05 -6.05
CA SER A 415 24.42 -17.25 -5.73
C SER A 415 24.29 -18.39 -4.72
N ASP A 416 23.26 -18.35 -3.88
CA ASP A 416 22.95 -19.45 -2.97
C ASP A 416 22.17 -20.54 -3.72
N ALA A 417 22.75 -21.74 -3.77
CA ALA A 417 22.12 -22.91 -4.40
C ALA A 417 21.08 -23.61 -3.51
N ASN A 418 20.76 -23.07 -2.35
CA ASN A 418 19.76 -23.66 -1.46
C ASN A 418 18.39 -23.73 -2.16
N PRO A 419 17.76 -24.91 -2.26
CA PRO A 419 16.51 -25.10 -3.00
C PRO A 419 15.30 -24.36 -2.40
N VAL A 420 15.43 -23.78 -1.22
CA VAL A 420 14.40 -22.91 -0.64
C VAL A 420 14.17 -21.64 -1.49
N HIS A 421 15.16 -21.24 -2.27
CA HIS A 421 15.11 -20.07 -3.12
C HIS A 421 14.56 -20.40 -4.51
N GLN A 422 13.35 -19.96 -4.82
CA GLN A 422 12.86 -19.97 -6.21
C GLN A 422 13.58 -18.90 -7.05
N ARG A 423 13.98 -17.81 -6.39
CA ARG A 423 14.79 -16.69 -6.87
C ARG A 423 16.04 -16.59 -6.01
N PRO A 424 17.10 -17.31 -6.34
CA PRO A 424 18.33 -17.34 -5.54
C PRO A 424 18.92 -15.94 -5.35
N PRO A 425 19.40 -15.58 -4.15
CA PRO A 425 20.08 -14.30 -3.94
C PRO A 425 21.35 -14.21 -4.79
N LEU A 426 21.68 -12.99 -5.23
CA LEU A 426 22.85 -12.67 -6.04
C LEU A 426 23.83 -11.82 -5.24
N ALA A 427 25.06 -12.29 -5.05
CA ALA A 427 26.12 -11.59 -4.34
C ALA A 427 27.28 -11.21 -5.26
N GLN A 428 27.80 -10.00 -5.10
CA GLN A 428 29.04 -9.52 -5.73
C GLN A 428 29.88 -8.77 -4.72
N THR A 429 31.13 -9.15 -4.61
CA THR A 429 32.14 -8.42 -3.84
C THR A 429 32.73 -7.32 -4.69
N PHE A 430 32.83 -6.10 -4.13
CA PHE A 430 33.36 -4.93 -4.79
C PHE A 430 34.53 -4.33 -4.00
N ALA A 431 35.47 -3.74 -4.72
CA ALA A 431 36.43 -2.80 -4.17
C ALA A 431 36.02 -1.38 -4.60
N ALA A 432 35.92 -0.47 -3.63
CA ALA A 432 35.72 0.94 -3.88
C ALA A 432 37.03 1.63 -4.33
N ALA A 433 36.95 2.87 -4.80
CA ALA A 433 38.10 3.61 -5.32
C ALA A 433 39.23 3.81 -4.30
N ASN A 434 38.95 3.76 -3.00
CA ASN A 434 39.92 3.83 -1.91
C ASN A 434 40.52 2.48 -1.49
N GLY A 435 40.16 1.39 -2.19
CA GLY A 435 40.61 0.03 -1.93
C GLY A 435 39.80 -0.76 -0.93
N GLU A 436 38.82 -0.13 -0.25
CA GLU A 436 37.92 -0.83 0.68
C GLU A 436 37.02 -1.82 -0.03
N VAL A 437 36.79 -2.94 0.63
CA VAL A 437 36.02 -4.07 0.09
C VAL A 437 34.71 -4.20 0.83
N PHE A 438 33.66 -4.57 0.12
CA PHE A 438 32.37 -4.96 0.70
C PHE A 438 31.64 -5.92 -0.26
N THR A 439 30.70 -6.68 0.26
CA THR A 439 29.85 -7.55 -0.55
C THR A 439 28.40 -7.08 -0.52
N LEU A 440 27.82 -6.87 -1.72
CA LEU A 440 26.41 -6.56 -1.93
C LEU A 440 25.66 -7.85 -2.29
N VAL A 441 24.55 -8.12 -1.60
CA VAL A 441 23.66 -9.26 -1.83
C VAL A 441 22.26 -8.75 -2.16
N VAL A 442 21.72 -9.15 -3.31
CA VAL A 442 20.36 -8.79 -3.74
C VAL A 442 19.43 -9.97 -3.50
N ASN A 443 18.27 -9.72 -2.91
CA ASN A 443 17.29 -10.72 -2.49
C ASN A 443 15.90 -10.39 -3.00
N HIS A 444 15.10 -11.45 -3.26
CA HIS A 444 13.67 -11.34 -3.47
C HIS A 444 12.99 -12.59 -2.89
N PHE A 445 12.38 -12.48 -1.71
CA PHE A 445 11.75 -13.61 -1.02
C PHE A 445 10.39 -13.95 -1.62
N LYS A 446 9.83 -15.09 -1.20
CA LYS A 446 8.52 -15.57 -1.65
C LYS A 446 7.42 -14.57 -1.29
N SER A 447 6.56 -14.25 -2.26
CA SER A 447 5.43 -13.33 -2.05
C SER A 447 4.43 -13.85 -1.02
N LYS A 448 3.62 -12.93 -0.47
CA LYS A 448 2.58 -13.23 0.54
C LYS A 448 1.30 -13.83 -0.07
N ARG A 449 1.15 -13.88 -1.40
CA ARG A 449 -0.02 -14.42 -2.09
C ARG A 449 -0.18 -15.91 -1.81
N CYS A 450 -1.43 -16.39 -1.64
CA CYS A 450 -1.72 -17.75 -1.18
C CYS A 450 -1.77 -18.82 -2.28
N ASN A 451 -1.51 -18.46 -3.54
CA ASN A 451 -1.56 -19.41 -4.66
C ASN A 451 -0.55 -20.55 -4.47
N GLY A 452 -1.05 -21.78 -4.30
CA GLY A 452 -0.23 -22.97 -4.08
C GLY A 452 0.33 -23.12 -2.66
N ALA A 453 -0.11 -22.30 -1.70
CA ALA A 453 0.27 -22.46 -0.30
C ALA A 453 -0.37 -23.72 0.32
N THR A 454 0.38 -24.46 1.14
CA THR A 454 -0.08 -25.67 1.83
C THR A 454 0.56 -25.78 3.22
N GLY A 455 -0.11 -26.45 4.14
CA GLY A 455 0.44 -26.72 5.46
C GLY A 455 0.86 -25.46 6.23
N ALA A 456 2.10 -25.40 6.69
CA ALA A 456 2.63 -24.26 7.44
C ALA A 456 2.80 -22.97 6.61
N ASP A 457 2.68 -23.06 5.28
CA ASP A 457 2.74 -21.93 4.37
C ASP A 457 1.35 -21.30 4.08
N LEU A 458 0.25 -21.87 4.61
CA LEU A 458 -1.05 -21.21 4.60
C LEU A 458 -1.02 -19.96 5.50
N ASP A 459 -1.92 -19.02 5.23
CA ASP A 459 -2.11 -17.85 6.10
C ASP A 459 -2.56 -18.31 7.50
N GLN A 460 -1.82 -17.94 8.53
CA GLN A 460 -2.09 -18.28 9.92
C GLN A 460 -2.99 -17.25 10.61
N GLY A 461 -3.48 -16.22 9.90
CA GLY A 461 -4.30 -15.15 10.46
C GLY A 461 -3.56 -14.22 11.42
N ASP A 462 -2.24 -14.19 11.36
CA ASP A 462 -1.38 -13.39 12.23
C ASP A 462 -0.88 -12.08 11.59
N GLY A 463 -1.31 -11.81 10.35
CA GLY A 463 -0.96 -10.64 9.56
C GLY A 463 0.28 -10.80 8.68
N GLN A 464 0.90 -12.00 8.65
CA GLN A 464 2.08 -12.25 7.83
C GLN A 464 1.74 -12.78 6.42
N GLY A 465 0.47 -13.19 6.19
CA GLY A 465 0.00 -13.78 4.94
C GLY A 465 0.61 -15.16 4.66
N CYS A 466 0.37 -15.68 3.47
CA CYS A 466 0.87 -17.01 3.09
C CYS A 466 2.39 -17.04 2.91
N PHE A 467 2.96 -18.25 2.93
CA PHE A 467 4.39 -18.56 2.76
C PHE A 467 5.32 -17.93 3.81
N ASN A 468 4.83 -17.56 4.98
CA ASN A 468 5.69 -17.04 6.04
C ASN A 468 6.74 -18.06 6.48
N ALA A 469 6.36 -19.35 6.64
CA ALA A 469 7.30 -20.40 7.00
C ALA A 469 8.41 -20.58 5.93
N THR A 470 8.08 -20.46 4.65
CA THR A 470 9.08 -20.45 3.56
C THR A 470 9.99 -19.23 3.65
N ARG A 471 9.47 -18.01 3.86
CA ARG A 471 10.30 -16.80 4.01
C ARG A 471 11.23 -16.86 5.22
N VAL A 472 10.80 -17.46 6.33
CA VAL A 472 11.69 -17.71 7.50
C VAL A 472 12.83 -18.67 7.12
N ARG A 473 12.56 -19.74 6.36
CA ARG A 473 13.61 -20.63 5.85
C ARG A 473 14.56 -19.89 4.90
N GLN A 474 14.05 -19.02 4.02
CA GLN A 474 14.86 -18.16 3.14
C GLN A 474 15.75 -17.21 3.93
N ALA A 475 15.22 -16.58 4.99
CA ALA A 475 15.99 -15.72 5.88
C ALA A 475 17.15 -16.46 6.57
N LYS A 476 16.91 -17.69 7.05
CA LYS A 476 17.97 -18.53 7.65
C LYS A 476 19.03 -18.95 6.63
N ALA A 477 18.61 -19.29 5.40
CA ALA A 477 19.53 -19.63 4.31
C ALA A 477 20.37 -18.39 3.92
N LEU A 478 19.76 -17.22 3.82
CA LEU A 478 20.47 -15.96 3.55
C LEU A 478 21.51 -15.66 4.63
N HIS A 479 21.19 -15.84 5.91
CA HIS A 479 22.17 -15.64 7.00
C HIS A 479 23.37 -16.58 6.84
N ALA A 480 23.14 -17.87 6.55
CA ALA A 480 24.22 -18.83 6.30
C ALA A 480 25.04 -18.45 5.05
N PHE A 481 24.38 -17.94 4.01
CA PHE A 481 25.03 -17.46 2.80
C PHE A 481 25.93 -16.25 3.10
N ILE A 482 25.47 -15.27 3.88
CA ILE A 482 26.27 -14.12 4.34
C ILE A 482 27.55 -14.61 5.05
N ALA A 483 27.45 -15.55 5.99
CA ALA A 483 28.61 -16.11 6.67
C ALA A 483 29.60 -16.77 5.69
N SER A 484 29.10 -17.47 4.67
CA SER A 484 29.94 -18.07 3.62
C SER A 484 30.63 -17.03 2.73
N LEU A 485 29.99 -15.88 2.50
CA LEU A 485 30.55 -14.77 1.75
C LEU A 485 31.69 -14.11 2.53
N GLN A 486 31.49 -13.83 3.81
CA GLN A 486 32.52 -13.31 4.72
C GLN A 486 33.75 -14.22 4.76
N ALA A 487 33.54 -15.53 4.93
CA ALA A 487 34.63 -16.53 4.96
C ALA A 487 35.40 -16.59 3.62
N SER A 488 34.71 -16.43 2.49
CA SER A 488 35.36 -16.55 1.17
C SER A 488 36.00 -15.26 0.67
N SER A 489 35.48 -14.10 1.05
CA SER A 489 36.07 -12.80 0.72
C SER A 489 37.22 -12.43 1.68
N GLY A 490 37.20 -12.99 2.89
CA GLY A 490 38.08 -12.57 3.98
C GLY A 490 37.69 -11.20 4.57
N ASP A 491 36.55 -10.64 4.17
CA ASP A 491 36.05 -9.33 4.54
C ASP A 491 34.71 -9.46 5.30
N PRO A 492 34.54 -8.81 6.46
CA PRO A 492 33.33 -8.92 7.27
C PRO A 492 32.16 -8.08 6.73
N ASP A 493 32.37 -7.19 5.78
CA ASP A 493 31.43 -6.17 5.34
C ASP A 493 30.48 -6.71 4.26
N VAL A 494 29.27 -7.07 4.69
CA VAL A 494 28.21 -7.56 3.81
C VAL A 494 26.93 -6.77 4.05
N ILE A 495 26.25 -6.39 2.97
CA ILE A 495 24.90 -5.82 3.01
C ILE A 495 23.98 -6.60 2.09
N ALA A 496 22.86 -7.09 2.64
CA ALA A 496 21.78 -7.73 1.92
C ALA A 496 20.64 -6.73 1.72
N ILE A 497 20.29 -6.46 0.47
CA ILE A 497 19.21 -5.56 0.09
C ILE A 497 18.15 -6.30 -0.70
N GLY A 498 16.94 -5.76 -0.78
CA GLY A 498 15.88 -6.28 -1.64
C GLY A 498 14.53 -6.37 -0.98
N ASP A 499 13.58 -6.86 -1.77
CA ASP A 499 12.22 -7.16 -1.35
C ASP A 499 12.17 -8.49 -0.59
N LEU A 500 12.01 -8.42 0.73
CA LEU A 500 11.87 -9.60 1.58
C LEU A 500 10.41 -10.05 1.70
N ASN A 501 9.46 -9.39 1.04
CA ASN A 501 8.02 -9.67 1.14
C ASN A 501 7.55 -9.81 2.60
N SER A 502 8.19 -9.07 3.49
CA SER A 502 7.95 -9.13 4.94
C SER A 502 8.12 -7.76 5.55
N TYR A 503 7.15 -7.33 6.34
CA TYR A 503 7.24 -6.07 7.06
C TYR A 503 8.26 -6.15 8.21
N ALA A 504 8.68 -4.99 8.72
CA ALA A 504 9.83 -4.83 9.61
C ALA A 504 9.79 -5.66 10.91
N LYS A 505 8.60 -6.09 11.38
CA LYS A 505 8.44 -6.92 12.59
C LYS A 505 8.00 -8.35 12.30
N GLU A 506 7.91 -8.74 11.02
CA GLU A 506 7.59 -10.11 10.64
C GLU A 506 8.78 -11.06 10.85
N ASP A 507 8.47 -12.34 11.00
CA ASP A 507 9.44 -13.36 11.41
C ASP A 507 10.69 -13.45 10.53
N PRO A 508 10.61 -13.31 9.18
CA PRO A 508 11.80 -13.37 8.32
C PRO A 508 12.80 -12.24 8.60
N VAL A 509 12.32 -11.00 8.77
CA VAL A 509 13.17 -9.84 9.09
C VAL A 509 13.74 -9.95 10.49
N VAL A 510 12.91 -10.38 11.45
CA VAL A 510 13.35 -10.58 12.84
C VAL A 510 14.38 -11.71 12.94
N ALA A 511 14.22 -12.80 12.20
CA ALA A 511 15.21 -13.88 12.18
C ALA A 511 16.61 -13.40 11.73
N LEU A 512 16.68 -12.47 10.75
CA LEU A 512 17.94 -11.88 10.30
C LEU A 512 18.51 -10.89 11.31
N THR A 513 17.67 -10.08 11.96
CA THR A 513 18.13 -9.10 12.96
C THR A 513 18.56 -9.78 14.27
N GLU A 514 17.87 -10.83 14.71
CA GLU A 514 18.28 -11.65 15.86
C GLU A 514 19.56 -12.42 15.58
N ALA A 515 19.83 -12.77 14.32
CA ALA A 515 21.10 -13.38 13.90
C ALA A 515 22.25 -12.37 13.77
N GLY A 516 22.03 -11.09 14.09
CA GLY A 516 23.04 -10.04 14.17
C GLY A 516 23.10 -9.07 13.00
N CYS A 517 22.26 -9.21 11.98
CA CYS A 517 22.14 -8.19 10.93
C CYS A 517 21.44 -6.93 11.47
N VAL A 518 21.85 -5.76 10.99
CA VAL A 518 21.25 -4.47 11.36
C VAL A 518 20.43 -3.93 10.20
N ASP A 519 19.13 -3.72 10.40
CA ASP A 519 18.27 -3.06 9.41
C ASP A 519 18.61 -1.57 9.34
N GLN A 520 19.19 -1.16 8.22
CA GLN A 520 19.67 0.19 8.04
C GLN A 520 18.54 1.19 7.85
N ALA A 521 17.46 0.82 7.15
CA ALA A 521 16.31 1.70 6.98
C ALA A 521 15.63 1.98 8.34
N ALA A 522 15.45 0.96 9.17
CA ALA A 522 14.91 1.11 10.52
C ALA A 522 15.84 1.90 11.47
N ARG A 523 17.18 1.84 11.23
CA ARG A 523 18.17 2.60 11.99
C ARG A 523 18.08 4.10 11.76
N PHE A 524 17.74 4.53 10.54
CA PHE A 524 17.68 5.96 10.18
C PHE A 524 16.26 6.54 10.27
N ALA A 525 15.23 5.72 10.22
CA ALA A 525 13.84 6.15 10.33
C ALA A 525 13.01 5.15 11.13
N SER A 526 12.37 5.62 12.20
CA SER A 526 11.50 4.79 13.06
C SER A 526 10.24 4.29 12.34
N PHE A 527 9.74 5.07 11.39
CA PHE A 527 8.70 4.70 10.44
C PHE A 527 9.24 4.81 9.02
N GLY A 528 8.95 3.86 8.17
CA GLY A 528 9.26 3.88 6.76
C GLY A 528 8.38 2.89 6.02
N TYR A 529 8.25 3.10 4.73
CA TYR A 529 7.47 2.25 3.84
C TYR A 529 8.07 2.27 2.44
N SER A 530 8.00 1.15 1.77
CA SER A 530 8.32 1.03 0.34
C SER A 530 7.11 0.63 -0.49
N HIS A 531 6.02 0.22 0.17
CA HIS A 531 4.81 -0.27 -0.48
C HIS A 531 3.55 0.11 0.31
N VAL A 532 2.43 0.25 -0.38
CA VAL A 532 1.09 0.44 0.21
C VAL A 532 0.19 -0.70 -0.25
N PHE A 533 -0.33 -1.46 0.71
CA PHE A 533 -1.27 -2.55 0.46
C PHE A 533 -2.54 -2.35 1.28
N ASP A 534 -3.71 -2.42 0.64
CA ASP A 534 -5.03 -2.17 1.26
C ASP A 534 -5.06 -0.89 2.13
N GLY A 535 -4.41 0.18 1.63
CA GLY A 535 -4.34 1.47 2.29
C GLY A 535 -3.32 1.57 3.43
N ALA A 536 -2.68 0.48 3.84
CA ALA A 536 -1.67 0.47 4.88
C ALA A 536 -0.24 0.49 4.30
N ALA A 537 0.56 1.45 4.73
CA ALA A 537 1.94 1.62 4.31
C ALA A 537 2.88 0.78 5.17
N GLY A 538 3.88 0.14 4.56
CA GLY A 538 4.90 -0.64 5.28
C GLY A 538 6.13 -0.92 4.43
N ARG A 539 7.22 -1.27 5.08
CA ARG A 539 8.50 -1.56 4.47
C ARG A 539 8.59 -3.03 4.11
N LEU A 540 8.61 -3.35 2.82
CA LEU A 540 8.88 -4.69 2.28
C LEU A 540 10.33 -4.81 1.77
N ASP A 541 10.93 -3.68 1.37
CA ASP A 541 12.30 -3.57 0.89
C ASP A 541 13.22 -3.18 2.04
N HIS A 542 14.24 -3.99 2.29
CA HIS A 542 15.14 -3.86 3.42
C HIS A 542 16.59 -3.72 2.99
N ALA A 543 17.43 -3.18 3.89
CA ALA A 543 18.88 -3.15 3.80
C ALA A 543 19.47 -3.66 5.12
N LEU A 544 19.89 -4.91 5.13
CA LEU A 544 20.37 -5.64 6.30
C LEU A 544 21.89 -5.77 6.23
N ALA A 545 22.62 -4.98 7.00
CA ALA A 545 24.08 -4.98 7.02
C ALA A 545 24.63 -5.78 8.19
N THR A 546 25.82 -6.39 7.98
CA THR A 546 26.64 -6.92 9.09
C THR A 546 27.04 -5.78 10.04
N PRO A 547 27.31 -6.04 11.31
CA PRO A 547 27.67 -4.99 12.28
C PRO A 547 28.86 -4.13 11.84
N SER A 548 29.88 -4.72 11.20
CA SER A 548 31.05 -4.03 10.67
C SER A 548 30.68 -3.01 9.60
N LEU A 549 29.91 -3.40 8.59
CA LEU A 549 29.47 -2.49 7.54
C LEU A 549 28.42 -1.51 8.05
N SER A 550 27.53 -1.92 8.97
CA SER A 550 26.54 -1.03 9.58
C SER A 550 27.16 0.20 10.23
N ALA A 551 28.35 0.06 10.82
CA ALA A 551 29.09 1.19 11.40
C ALA A 551 29.57 2.20 10.34
N GLN A 552 29.61 1.79 9.07
CA GLN A 552 30.06 2.60 7.93
C GLN A 552 28.89 3.14 7.09
N VAL A 553 27.63 2.78 7.40
CA VAL A 553 26.45 3.33 6.72
C VAL A 553 26.22 4.77 7.18
N SER A 554 26.20 5.71 6.23
CA SER A 554 26.02 7.15 6.45
C SER A 554 24.54 7.59 6.39
N GLY A 555 23.68 6.82 5.72
CA GLY A 555 22.27 7.10 5.58
C GLY A 555 21.56 5.98 4.84
N ALA A 556 20.28 5.79 5.13
CA ALA A 556 19.39 4.89 4.38
C ALA A 556 17.97 5.45 4.42
N THR A 557 17.30 5.52 3.26
CA THR A 557 15.94 6.04 3.15
C THR A 557 15.26 5.59 1.87
N GLU A 558 13.96 5.43 1.91
CA GLU A 558 13.12 5.20 0.75
C GLU A 558 12.93 6.51 -0.05
N TRP A 559 12.85 6.41 -1.36
CA TRP A 559 12.48 7.52 -2.23
C TRP A 559 11.06 7.30 -2.75
N HIS A 560 10.09 7.99 -2.16
CA HIS A 560 8.66 7.77 -2.40
C HIS A 560 8.20 8.29 -3.77
N ILE A 561 8.52 7.55 -4.83
CA ILE A 561 8.14 7.84 -6.21
C ILE A 561 7.10 6.86 -6.76
N ASN A 562 6.81 5.77 -6.06
CA ASN A 562 5.97 4.69 -6.52
C ASN A 562 4.79 4.40 -5.60
N ALA A 563 5.04 4.09 -4.33
CA ALA A 563 4.01 3.70 -3.35
C ALA A 563 2.96 4.81 -3.10
N ASP A 564 3.33 6.06 -3.27
CA ASP A 564 2.44 7.22 -3.09
C ASP A 564 1.66 7.61 -4.35
N GLU A 565 2.10 7.16 -5.51
CA GLU A 565 1.52 7.59 -6.79
C GLU A 565 0.34 6.70 -7.20
N PRO A 566 -0.71 7.26 -7.82
CA PRO A 566 -1.82 6.45 -8.31
C PRO A 566 -1.38 5.55 -9.47
N SER A 567 -1.93 4.33 -9.52
CA SER A 567 -1.62 3.37 -10.60
C SER A 567 -2.02 3.88 -11.98
N VAL A 568 -2.98 4.80 -12.06
CA VAL A 568 -3.46 5.35 -13.33
C VAL A 568 -2.39 6.09 -14.16
N ILE A 569 -1.27 6.51 -13.55
CA ILE A 569 -0.15 7.16 -14.24
C ILE A 569 1.00 6.22 -14.59
N ASP A 570 0.87 4.92 -14.34
CA ASP A 570 1.90 3.92 -14.71
C ASP A 570 2.05 3.76 -16.23
N TYR A 571 2.77 2.76 -16.67
CA TYR A 571 3.08 2.53 -18.08
C TYR A 571 1.93 1.89 -18.88
N ASN A 572 0.99 1.19 -18.22
CA ASN A 572 -0.08 0.45 -18.88
C ASN A 572 -1.01 1.34 -19.70
N LEU A 573 -1.55 0.80 -20.78
CA LEU A 573 -2.50 1.46 -21.67
C LEU A 573 -3.95 0.98 -21.47
N GLU A 574 -4.12 -0.23 -20.93
CA GLU A 574 -5.43 -0.87 -20.78
C GLU A 574 -6.32 -0.08 -19.82
N PHE A 575 -7.60 -0.02 -20.16
CA PHE A 575 -8.64 0.54 -19.30
C PHE A 575 -8.37 1.99 -18.85
N LYS A 576 -7.62 2.76 -19.66
CA LYS A 576 -7.31 4.17 -19.39
C LYS A 576 -7.91 5.08 -20.45
N PRO A 577 -9.21 5.47 -20.34
CA PRO A 577 -9.83 6.40 -21.28
C PRO A 577 -9.16 7.79 -21.27
N GLN A 578 -8.42 8.10 -20.19
CA GLN A 578 -7.59 9.29 -20.08
C GLN A 578 -6.13 8.88 -19.86
N ASP A 579 -5.26 9.16 -20.85
CA ASP A 579 -3.83 8.90 -20.74
C ASP A 579 -3.13 9.98 -19.90
N LEU A 580 -2.74 9.61 -18.68
CA LEU A 580 -2.04 10.48 -17.72
C LEU A 580 -0.55 10.16 -17.61
N TYR A 581 -0.01 9.31 -18.46
CA TYR A 581 1.40 8.94 -18.47
C TYR A 581 2.31 10.16 -18.63
N THR A 582 3.43 10.14 -17.91
CA THR A 582 4.55 11.07 -18.11
C THR A 582 5.87 10.30 -18.09
N PRO A 583 6.87 10.68 -18.93
CA PRO A 583 8.20 10.05 -18.93
C PRO A 583 9.04 10.55 -17.73
N SER A 584 8.61 10.22 -16.52
CA SER A 584 9.19 10.67 -15.26
C SER A 584 9.42 9.46 -14.33
N PRO A 585 10.24 9.55 -13.29
CA PRO A 585 10.48 8.44 -12.37
C PRO A 585 9.23 8.03 -11.55
N TYR A 586 8.22 8.90 -11.47
CA TYR A 586 7.05 8.69 -10.61
C TYR A 586 6.12 7.62 -11.19
N ARG A 587 5.80 6.62 -10.36
CA ARG A 587 5.10 5.39 -10.72
C ARG A 587 5.84 4.60 -11.80
N SER A 588 7.16 4.42 -11.60
CA SER A 588 8.00 3.52 -12.40
C SER A 588 7.90 2.06 -11.94
N SER A 589 7.35 1.83 -10.75
CA SER A 589 7.10 0.56 -10.09
C SER A 589 5.93 0.71 -9.11
N ASP A 590 5.62 -0.33 -8.34
CA ASP A 590 4.75 -0.32 -7.17
C ASP A 590 5.53 -0.27 -5.85
N HIS A 591 6.84 -0.52 -5.89
CA HIS A 591 7.77 -0.39 -4.77
C HIS A 591 8.64 0.86 -4.88
N ASP A 592 8.83 1.56 -3.76
CA ASP A 592 9.78 2.66 -3.67
C ASP A 592 11.21 2.13 -3.60
N PRO A 593 12.17 2.72 -4.34
CA PRO A 593 13.56 2.36 -4.20
C PRO A 593 14.11 2.78 -2.83
N LEU A 594 14.91 1.88 -2.21
CA LEU A 594 15.67 2.15 -1.00
C LEU A 594 17.09 2.59 -1.38
N VAL A 595 17.51 3.77 -0.91
CA VAL A 595 18.83 4.36 -1.21
C VAL A 595 19.70 4.33 0.03
N ILE A 596 20.92 3.84 -0.09
CA ILE A 596 21.85 3.64 1.01
C ILE A 596 23.19 4.33 0.70
N GLY A 597 23.73 5.07 1.65
CA GLY A 597 25.08 5.65 1.61
C GLY A 597 26.06 4.89 2.48
N LEU A 598 27.25 4.64 1.98
CA LEU A 598 28.36 4.06 2.74
C LEU A 598 29.50 5.05 2.82
N THR A 599 30.08 5.22 4.00
CA THR A 599 31.36 5.91 4.22
C THR A 599 32.43 4.86 4.46
N LEU A 600 32.84 4.19 3.39
CA LEU A 600 33.90 3.20 3.45
C LEU A 600 35.23 3.91 3.78
N ARG A 601 35.91 3.46 4.83
CA ARG A 601 37.14 4.04 5.32
C ARG A 601 38.27 3.06 5.12
N ALA A 602 39.35 3.49 4.46
CA ALA A 602 40.55 2.68 4.36
C ALA A 602 41.02 2.25 5.75
N GLU A 603 41.16 0.94 5.96
CA GLU A 603 41.80 0.47 7.19
C GLU A 603 43.15 1.17 7.34
N GLN A 604 43.31 1.98 8.36
CA GLN A 604 44.65 2.46 8.70
C GLN A 604 45.50 1.21 9.02
N PRO A 605 46.62 0.96 8.32
CA PRO A 605 47.48 -0.15 8.65
C PRO A 605 47.76 -0.05 10.16
N ALA A 606 47.45 -1.10 10.89
CA ALA A 606 47.69 -1.15 12.32
C ALA A 606 49.12 -0.72 12.54
N LEU A 607 49.34 0.46 13.15
CA LEU A 607 50.65 0.90 13.58
C LEU A 607 51.17 -0.21 14.50
N ILE A 608 51.99 -1.12 13.94
CA ILE A 608 52.72 -2.10 14.72
C ILE A 608 53.55 -1.25 15.68
N ARG A 609 53.04 -1.01 16.88
CA ARG A 609 53.82 -0.49 18.00
C ARG A 609 54.90 -1.53 18.23
N ARG A 610 56.06 -1.36 17.54
CA ARG A 610 57.29 -2.05 17.91
C ARG A 610 57.46 -1.75 19.38
N ARG A 611 57.13 -2.71 20.24
CA ARG A 611 57.62 -2.71 21.63
C ARG A 611 59.11 -2.61 21.54
N ARG A 612 59.65 -1.42 21.78
CA ARG A 612 61.08 -1.26 22.10
C ARG A 612 61.28 -2.12 23.34
N THR A 613 61.84 -3.31 23.16
CA THR A 613 62.45 -4.07 24.24
C THR A 613 63.57 -3.21 24.76
N ARG A 614 63.34 -2.56 25.90
CA ARG A 614 64.44 -1.99 26.73
C ARG A 614 65.27 -3.17 27.17
N THR A 615 66.45 -3.35 26.57
CA THR A 615 67.51 -4.16 27.13
C THR A 615 67.93 -3.46 28.43
N THR A 616 67.47 -3.97 29.57
CA THR A 616 68.00 -3.60 30.87
C THR A 616 69.28 -4.40 31.06
N SER A 617 70.41 -3.69 31.04
CA SER A 617 71.72 -4.18 31.49
C SER A 617 71.62 -4.67 32.94
N PRO A 618 72.23 -5.82 33.29
CA PRO A 618 72.17 -6.32 34.66
C PRO A 618 73.01 -5.43 35.60
N ARG A 619 72.39 -4.71 36.50
CA ARG A 619 73.06 -4.06 37.65
C ARG A 619 73.53 -5.16 38.57
N ARG A 620 74.89 -5.19 38.81
CA ARG A 620 75.54 -5.99 39.88
C ARG A 620 75.06 -5.48 41.25
N LEU A 621 74.52 -6.45 42.05
CA LEU A 621 74.21 -6.22 43.45
C LEU A 621 75.50 -6.17 44.29
N PRO A 622 75.66 -5.26 45.29
CA PRO A 622 76.75 -5.30 46.26
C PRO A 622 76.55 -6.40 47.28
N PRO A 623 77.69 -6.92 47.92
CA PRO A 623 77.60 -8.06 48.85
C PRO A 623 76.99 -7.68 50.19
N CYS A 624 76.18 -8.62 50.76
CA CYS A 624 75.60 -8.55 52.12
C CYS A 624 76.68 -8.61 53.18
N ARG A 625 76.74 -7.62 54.12
CA ARG A 625 77.46 -7.74 55.40
C ARG A 625 76.54 -8.50 56.43
N PRO A 626 77.11 -9.37 57.29
CA PRO A 626 76.41 -10.00 58.35
C PRO A 626 76.16 -9.06 59.53
N SER A 627 74.92 -8.98 60.01
CA SER A 627 74.52 -8.30 61.21
C SER A 627 74.67 -9.31 62.43
N VAL A 628 75.50 -8.89 63.35
CA VAL A 628 75.71 -9.55 64.69
C VAL A 628 74.51 -9.26 65.56
N VAL A 629 73.87 -10.34 66.06
CA VAL A 629 72.90 -10.27 67.14
C VAL A 629 73.58 -10.11 68.44
N ARG A 630 73.23 -9.13 69.31
CA ARG A 630 73.47 -9.12 70.74
C ARG A 630 72.12 -9.04 71.46
N SER A 631 71.94 -10.00 72.30
CA SER A 631 71.11 -10.21 73.49
C SER A 631 69.81 -9.43 73.65
#